data_98ce623fd5a0e682fb2be8aac82f28e0
#
_entry.id   98ce623fd5a0e682fb2be8aac82f28e0
#
_cell.length_a   1.000
_cell.length_b   1.000
_cell.length_c   1.000
_cell.angle_alpha   90.00
_cell.angle_beta   90.00
_cell.angle_gamma   90.00
#
_symmetry.space_group_name_H-M   'P 1'
#
loop_
_entity.id
_entity.type
_entity.pdbx_description
1 polymer ?
#
loop_
_entity_poly.entity_id
_entity_poly.type
_entity_poly.pdbx_seq_one_letter_code
_entity_poly.pdbx_strand_id
1 'polypeptide(L)'
;VVLAPMAVVTDLPFRVICRENGADYTVSEMVSAKALLYNNQKTFAMLTIDPKEHPTAIQLFGSVPSELAAAGKIVESRGADIIDVNMGCPVHKIVSNGEGSALMKDPDKVYAILAALVDAVSIPVTVKFRAGWDEAHKNAAVIAQMAEKAGVSAVCVHCRTRAQFYQGKADWDIIRAVKESVGIPVLGNGDIFHAEDALRMKEETGCDGVMIARGAEGNPWIFRDVKALLHGKAISPVSVQERFAMIRRHLHDLILFKGERVGVREMRHHGAMYLTGLPHSAYYRNTINQAQTEEALLAVLGEYEEKLLQA
;
A
#
# COMPACT_ATOMS: atom_id res chain seq x y z
N VAL A 1 -9.31 0.70 8.27
CA VAL A 1 -8.61 -0.29 7.43
C VAL A 1 -8.02 0.43 6.22
N VAL A 2 -6.72 0.29 5.96
CA VAL A 2 -5.97 1.13 5.01
C VAL A 2 -5.29 0.27 3.93
N LEU A 3 -5.28 0.74 2.66
CA LEU A 3 -4.48 0.13 1.61
C LEU A 3 -3.02 0.59 1.74
N ALA A 4 -2.10 -0.38 1.83
CA ALA A 4 -0.66 -0.13 1.92
C ALA A 4 -0.07 0.36 0.59
N PRO A 5 1.00 1.17 0.62
CA PRO A 5 1.78 1.51 -0.56
C PRO A 5 2.52 0.29 -1.11
N MET A 6 2.33 -0.01 -2.39
CA MET A 6 3.00 -1.11 -3.10
C MET A 6 3.40 -0.64 -4.50
N ALA A 7 4.70 -0.64 -4.80
CA ALA A 7 5.21 -0.26 -6.11
C ALA A 7 4.61 -1.14 -7.22
N VAL A 8 4.18 -0.54 -8.31
CA VAL A 8 3.54 -1.19 -9.48
C VAL A 8 2.16 -1.80 -9.19
N VAL A 9 1.62 -1.62 -7.98
CA VAL A 9 0.32 -2.19 -7.57
C VAL A 9 -0.66 -1.10 -7.18
N THR A 10 -0.26 -0.16 -6.31
CA THR A 10 -1.18 0.85 -5.78
C THR A 10 -1.19 2.14 -6.61
N ASP A 11 -1.36 1.96 -7.91
CA ASP A 11 -1.65 3.04 -8.84
C ASP A 11 -3.08 3.58 -8.65
N LEU A 12 -3.42 4.64 -9.37
CA LEU A 12 -4.70 5.32 -9.23
C LEU A 12 -5.91 4.37 -9.42
N PRO A 13 -5.99 3.54 -10.49
CA PRO A 13 -7.12 2.63 -10.67
C PRO A 13 -7.33 1.67 -9.50
N PHE A 14 -6.26 1.06 -9.01
CA PHE A 14 -6.37 0.11 -7.91
C PHE A 14 -6.73 0.79 -6.57
N ARG A 15 -6.22 2.01 -6.32
CA ARG A 15 -6.62 2.78 -5.13
C ARG A 15 -8.11 3.10 -5.14
N VAL A 16 -8.66 3.57 -6.27
CA VAL A 16 -10.10 3.84 -6.43
C VAL A 16 -10.92 2.57 -6.18
N ILE A 17 -10.53 1.43 -6.77
CA ILE A 17 -11.18 0.14 -6.53
C ILE A 17 -11.18 -0.22 -5.04
N CYS A 18 -10.06 -0.09 -4.36
CA CYS A 18 -9.97 -0.40 -2.92
C CYS A 18 -10.80 0.55 -2.06
N ARG A 19 -10.86 1.85 -2.40
CA ARG A 19 -11.73 2.83 -1.71
C ARG A 19 -13.19 2.45 -1.83
N GLU A 20 -13.67 2.17 -3.02
CA GLU A 20 -15.05 1.76 -3.26
C GLU A 20 -15.41 0.42 -2.59
N ASN A 21 -14.41 -0.43 -2.36
CA ASN A 21 -14.57 -1.67 -1.59
C ASN A 21 -14.34 -1.50 -0.08
N GLY A 22 -14.26 -0.27 0.42
CA GLY A 22 -14.33 0.00 1.85
C GLY A 22 -13.00 0.32 2.55
N ALA A 23 -11.88 0.50 1.84
CA ALA A 23 -10.69 1.06 2.47
C ALA A 23 -10.99 2.46 3.04
N ASP A 24 -10.60 2.77 4.28
CA ASP A 24 -10.88 4.06 4.90
C ASP A 24 -10.06 5.18 4.25
N TYR A 25 -8.83 4.88 3.87
CA TYR A 25 -8.02 5.65 2.93
C TYR A 25 -7.01 4.75 2.23
N THR A 26 -6.36 5.28 1.21
CA THR A 26 -5.36 4.57 0.41
C THR A 26 -4.03 5.33 0.43
N VAL A 27 -2.93 4.60 0.26
CA VAL A 27 -1.61 5.19 0.12
C VAL A 27 -1.07 4.91 -1.28
N SER A 28 -0.59 5.94 -1.96
CA SER A 28 -0.02 5.81 -3.30
C SER A 28 1.25 4.96 -3.33
N GLU A 29 1.72 4.63 -4.53
CA GLU A 29 3.10 4.21 -4.71
C GLU A 29 4.06 5.27 -4.19
N MET A 30 5.28 4.87 -3.81
CA MET A 30 6.27 5.80 -3.28
C MET A 30 6.80 6.75 -4.35
N VAL A 31 6.73 8.05 -4.08
CA VAL A 31 7.12 9.16 -4.95
C VAL A 31 8.44 9.77 -4.49
N SER A 32 9.40 9.93 -5.38
CA SER A 32 10.70 10.52 -5.05
C SER A 32 10.57 12.03 -4.82
N ALA A 33 10.87 12.49 -3.61
CA ALA A 33 10.91 13.92 -3.29
C ALA A 33 11.89 14.67 -4.21
N LYS A 34 13.08 14.13 -4.39
CA LYS A 34 14.11 14.70 -5.28
C LYS A 34 13.63 14.80 -6.73
N ALA A 35 12.99 13.75 -7.27
CA ALA A 35 12.52 13.77 -8.65
C ALA A 35 11.38 14.80 -8.89
N LEU A 36 10.53 15.05 -7.88
CA LEU A 36 9.54 16.15 -7.93
C LEU A 36 10.23 17.51 -8.06
N LEU A 37 11.26 17.77 -7.28
CA LEU A 37 11.98 19.04 -7.32
C LEU A 37 12.71 19.29 -8.66
N TYR A 38 13.06 18.22 -9.36
CA TYR A 38 13.61 18.28 -10.72
C TYR A 38 12.55 18.28 -11.83
N ASN A 39 11.27 18.50 -11.50
CA ASN A 39 10.15 18.53 -12.45
C ASN A 39 10.03 17.29 -13.35
N ASN A 40 10.32 16.10 -12.82
CA ASN A 40 10.19 14.87 -13.58
C ASN A 40 8.71 14.58 -13.87
N GLN A 41 8.31 14.64 -15.14
CA GLN A 41 6.91 14.50 -15.58
C GLN A 41 6.28 13.15 -15.18
N LYS A 42 7.06 12.07 -15.22
CA LYS A 42 6.57 10.73 -14.81
C LYS A 42 6.29 10.70 -13.31
N THR A 43 7.12 11.37 -12.51
CA THR A 43 6.91 11.46 -11.06
C THR A 43 5.71 12.35 -10.74
N PHE A 44 5.50 13.44 -11.49
CA PHE A 44 4.31 14.29 -11.34
C PHE A 44 3.03 13.55 -11.68
N ALA A 45 3.03 12.66 -12.69
CA ALA A 45 1.87 11.83 -13.02
C ALA A 45 1.45 10.89 -11.88
N MET A 46 2.39 10.50 -11.00
CA MET A 46 2.09 9.69 -9.82
C MET A 46 1.32 10.45 -8.73
N LEU A 47 1.25 11.80 -8.81
CA LEU A 47 0.47 12.65 -7.91
C LEU A 47 -0.99 12.80 -8.34
N THR A 48 -1.42 12.10 -9.39
CA THR A 48 -2.82 12.15 -9.83
C THR A 48 -3.73 11.53 -8.78
N ILE A 49 -4.76 12.27 -8.41
CA ILE A 49 -5.78 11.89 -7.42
C ILE A 49 -7.15 11.93 -8.09
N ASP A 50 -7.94 10.88 -7.91
CA ASP A 50 -9.35 10.86 -8.33
C ASP A 50 -10.24 11.35 -7.18
N PRO A 51 -11.27 12.19 -7.43
CA PRO A 51 -12.21 12.62 -6.40
C PRO A 51 -12.86 11.48 -5.60
N LYS A 52 -12.96 10.29 -6.17
CA LYS A 52 -13.55 9.11 -5.51
C LYS A 52 -12.63 8.46 -4.49
N GLU A 53 -11.31 8.75 -4.51
CA GLU A 53 -10.37 8.10 -3.59
C GLU A 53 -10.14 8.87 -2.28
N HIS A 54 -10.71 10.07 -2.13
CA HIS A 54 -10.59 10.83 -0.88
C HIS A 54 -11.25 10.12 0.33
N PRO A 55 -10.57 10.11 1.51
CA PRO A 55 -9.23 10.64 1.73
C PRO A 55 -8.15 9.71 1.16
N THR A 56 -7.08 10.31 0.65
CA THR A 56 -5.93 9.59 0.08
C THR A 56 -4.61 10.17 0.56
N ALA A 57 -3.62 9.30 0.74
CA ALA A 57 -2.25 9.68 1.11
C ALA A 57 -1.31 9.53 -0.09
N ILE A 58 -0.48 10.53 -0.33
CA ILE A 58 0.65 10.42 -1.24
C ILE A 58 1.90 10.07 -0.43
N GLN A 59 2.56 8.96 -0.78
CA GLN A 59 3.76 8.55 -0.09
C GLN A 59 5.02 9.13 -0.74
N LEU A 60 5.79 9.90 0.04
CA LEU A 60 7.09 10.44 -0.35
C LEU A 60 8.23 9.56 0.16
N PHE A 61 9.34 9.51 -0.58
CA PHE A 61 10.61 9.02 -0.07
C PHE A 61 11.76 9.95 -0.43
N GLY A 62 12.77 9.98 0.43
CA GLY A 62 13.97 10.80 0.32
C GLY A 62 14.75 10.72 1.63
N SER A 63 15.92 11.37 1.68
CA SER A 63 16.80 11.35 2.86
C SER A 63 17.28 12.74 3.28
N VAL A 64 16.80 13.79 2.61
CA VAL A 64 17.19 15.18 2.87
C VAL A 64 15.98 15.95 3.40
N PRO A 65 16.03 16.50 4.64
CA PRO A 65 14.88 17.18 5.27
C PRO A 65 14.28 18.30 4.41
N SER A 66 15.11 19.17 3.83
CA SER A 66 14.66 20.29 3.01
C SER A 66 14.00 19.84 1.69
N GLU A 67 14.44 18.71 1.11
CA GLU A 67 13.83 18.16 -0.10
C GLU A 67 12.45 17.58 0.21
N LEU A 68 12.29 16.86 1.35
CA LEU A 68 11.01 16.33 1.78
C LEU A 68 10.02 17.47 2.09
N ALA A 69 10.46 18.51 2.79
CA ALA A 69 9.67 19.70 3.08
C ALA A 69 9.16 20.39 1.80
N ALA A 70 10.05 20.61 0.84
CA ALA A 70 9.69 21.24 -0.44
C ALA A 70 8.76 20.34 -1.28
N ALA A 71 9.02 19.03 -1.34
CA ALA A 71 8.15 18.08 -2.03
C ALA A 71 6.78 17.97 -1.35
N GLY A 72 6.72 18.04 -0.02
CA GLY A 72 5.47 18.04 0.74
C GLY A 72 4.54 19.18 0.34
N LYS A 73 5.05 20.40 0.16
CA LYS A 73 4.26 21.53 -0.34
C LYS A 73 3.69 21.30 -1.74
N ILE A 74 4.46 20.63 -2.60
CA ILE A 74 3.97 20.24 -3.94
C ILE A 74 2.82 19.25 -3.80
N VAL A 75 2.98 18.20 -2.99
CA VAL A 75 1.95 17.18 -2.77
C VAL A 75 0.68 17.79 -2.18
N GLU A 76 0.79 18.63 -1.16
CA GLU A 76 -0.34 19.36 -0.56
C GLU A 76 -1.06 20.22 -1.61
N SER A 77 -0.34 20.96 -2.46
CA SER A 77 -0.92 21.78 -3.53
C SER A 77 -1.65 20.97 -4.62
N ARG A 78 -1.41 19.66 -4.68
CA ARG A 78 -2.09 18.70 -5.58
C ARG A 78 -3.35 18.09 -4.99
N GLY A 79 -3.71 18.45 -3.74
CA GLY A 79 -4.94 18.04 -3.10
C GLY A 79 -4.87 16.70 -2.36
N ALA A 80 -3.68 16.23 -2.01
CA ALA A 80 -3.55 15.09 -1.10
C ALA A 80 -4.13 15.44 0.28
N ASP A 81 -4.81 14.49 0.91
CA ASP A 81 -5.34 14.67 2.28
C ASP A 81 -4.29 14.37 3.34
N ILE A 82 -3.32 13.52 3.02
CA ILE A 82 -2.27 13.04 3.93
C ILE A 82 -0.97 12.93 3.13
N ILE A 83 0.15 13.24 3.77
CA ILE A 83 1.48 12.89 3.26
C ILE A 83 2.02 11.74 4.11
N ASP A 84 2.32 10.61 3.48
CA ASP A 84 2.99 9.51 4.15
C ASP A 84 4.48 9.48 3.79
N VAL A 85 5.36 9.16 4.74
CA VAL A 85 6.81 9.08 4.50
C VAL A 85 7.25 7.62 4.50
N ASN A 86 7.93 7.21 3.44
CA ASN A 86 8.51 5.86 3.34
C ASN A 86 9.84 5.76 4.09
N MET A 87 9.84 5.00 5.16
CA MET A 87 11.04 4.58 5.89
C MET A 87 11.13 3.05 6.02
N GLY A 88 10.48 2.33 5.09
CA GLY A 88 10.39 0.87 5.15
C GLY A 88 10.83 0.13 3.89
N CYS A 89 11.04 0.80 2.75
CA CYS A 89 11.44 0.16 1.50
C CYS A 89 12.80 -0.55 1.66
N PRO A 90 12.88 -1.90 1.41
CA PRO A 90 14.11 -2.66 1.62
C PRO A 90 14.98 -2.77 0.37
N VAL A 91 14.52 -2.26 -0.78
CA VAL A 91 15.15 -2.45 -2.10
C VAL A 91 16.53 -1.81 -2.13
N HIS A 92 17.52 -2.55 -2.64
CA HIS A 92 18.93 -2.12 -2.67
C HIS A 92 19.12 -0.71 -3.25
N LYS A 93 18.49 -0.41 -4.39
CA LYS A 93 18.58 0.91 -5.05
C LYS A 93 18.15 2.07 -4.15
N ILE A 94 17.22 1.84 -3.24
CA ILE A 94 16.72 2.87 -2.30
C ILE A 94 17.65 2.96 -1.09
N VAL A 95 17.96 1.80 -0.47
CA VAL A 95 18.76 1.80 0.76
C VAL A 95 20.22 2.21 0.54
N SER A 96 20.78 1.98 -0.65
CA SER A 96 22.14 2.43 -0.99
C SER A 96 22.28 3.96 -1.07
N ASN A 97 21.16 4.67 -1.28
CA ASN A 97 21.09 6.14 -1.23
C ASN A 97 20.80 6.68 0.19
N GLY A 98 20.77 5.84 1.21
CA GLY A 98 20.42 6.25 2.58
C GLY A 98 18.93 6.55 2.77
N GLU A 99 18.05 6.02 1.89
CA GLU A 99 16.60 6.24 1.87
C GLU A 99 15.85 4.98 2.30
N GLY A 100 14.53 5.08 2.44
CA GLY A 100 13.68 3.95 2.84
C GLY A 100 14.11 3.39 4.20
N SER A 101 14.25 2.05 4.31
CA SER A 101 14.61 1.41 5.58
C SER A 101 16.02 1.72 6.08
N ALA A 102 16.90 2.30 5.25
CA ALA A 102 18.22 2.74 5.70
C ALA A 102 18.13 3.89 6.72
N LEU A 103 17.07 4.71 6.66
CA LEU A 103 16.82 5.80 7.62
C LEU A 103 16.65 5.29 9.06
N MET A 104 16.16 4.08 9.24
CA MET A 104 15.98 3.51 10.58
C MET A 104 17.29 3.32 11.36
N LYS A 105 18.46 3.38 10.69
CA LYS A 105 19.79 3.33 11.35
C LYS A 105 20.13 4.61 12.07
N ASP A 106 19.43 5.70 11.78
CA ASP A 106 19.72 7.04 12.29
C ASP A 106 18.41 7.71 12.78
N PRO A 107 17.98 7.46 14.02
CA PRO A 107 16.78 8.02 14.60
C PRO A 107 16.75 9.56 14.63
N ASP A 108 17.91 10.21 14.80
CA ASP A 108 17.99 11.67 14.81
C ASP A 108 17.69 12.24 13.41
N LYS A 109 18.17 11.57 12.36
CA LYS A 109 17.83 11.92 10.97
C LYS A 109 16.36 11.68 10.67
N VAL A 110 15.76 10.61 11.19
CA VAL A 110 14.31 10.37 11.10
C VAL A 110 13.54 11.55 11.67
N TYR A 111 13.88 11.97 12.90
CA TYR A 111 13.30 13.15 13.54
C TYR A 111 13.44 14.39 12.67
N ALA A 112 14.66 14.71 12.20
CA ALA A 112 14.94 15.90 11.41
C ALA A 112 14.12 15.95 10.10
N ILE A 113 13.98 14.81 9.41
CA ILE A 113 13.18 14.70 8.18
C ILE A 113 11.71 14.96 8.48
N LEU A 114 11.15 14.26 9.49
CA LEU A 114 9.73 14.35 9.82
C LEU A 114 9.36 15.72 10.36
N ALA A 115 10.16 16.30 11.24
CA ALA A 115 9.94 17.65 11.78
C ALA A 115 9.94 18.70 10.64
N ALA A 116 10.91 18.66 9.74
CA ALA A 116 10.99 19.60 8.62
C ALA A 116 9.77 19.48 7.68
N LEU A 117 9.23 18.26 7.48
CA LEU A 117 8.04 18.07 6.66
C LEU A 117 6.78 18.55 7.40
N VAL A 118 6.61 18.20 8.68
CA VAL A 118 5.45 18.62 9.50
C VAL A 118 5.38 20.15 9.59
N ASP A 119 6.51 20.82 9.79
CA ASP A 119 6.57 22.29 9.83
C ASP A 119 6.25 22.94 8.47
N ALA A 120 6.40 22.23 7.36
CA ALA A 120 6.28 22.77 6.02
C ALA A 120 4.85 22.70 5.44
N VAL A 121 3.98 21.83 5.97
CA VAL A 121 2.64 21.54 5.41
C VAL A 121 1.54 21.68 6.48
N SER A 122 0.31 21.87 6.05
CA SER A 122 -0.86 21.99 6.95
C SER A 122 -1.67 20.69 7.07
N ILE A 123 -1.48 19.76 6.12
CA ILE A 123 -2.16 18.45 6.14
C ILE A 123 -1.42 17.45 7.01
N PRO A 124 -2.11 16.41 7.54
CA PRO A 124 -1.48 15.39 8.36
C PRO A 124 -0.30 14.71 7.69
N VAL A 125 0.78 14.49 8.45
CA VAL A 125 1.93 13.69 8.04
C VAL A 125 1.89 12.37 8.79
N THR A 126 2.09 11.26 8.07
CA THR A 126 2.25 9.91 8.62
C THR A 126 3.59 9.31 8.19
N VAL A 127 4.03 8.24 8.83
CA VAL A 127 5.24 7.55 8.44
C VAL A 127 5.06 6.05 8.48
N LYS A 128 5.57 5.36 7.45
CA LYS A 128 5.57 3.90 7.36
C LYS A 128 7.00 3.36 7.42
N PHE A 129 7.27 2.48 8.39
CA PHE A 129 8.59 1.89 8.62
C PHE A 129 8.51 0.38 8.92
N ARG A 130 9.66 -0.25 9.18
CA ARG A 130 9.78 -1.67 9.50
C ARG A 130 10.14 -1.92 10.97
N ALA A 131 10.27 -3.20 11.36
CA ALA A 131 10.73 -3.61 12.70
C ALA A 131 12.15 -3.12 13.03
N GLY A 132 12.98 -2.94 12.02
CA GLY A 132 14.37 -2.53 12.12
C GLY A 132 15.16 -2.90 10.86
N TRP A 133 16.47 -2.72 10.92
CA TRP A 133 17.36 -3.07 9.81
C TRP A 133 17.54 -4.59 9.65
N ASP A 134 17.86 -5.26 10.74
CA ASP A 134 18.03 -6.71 10.86
C ASP A 134 17.61 -7.19 12.26
N GLU A 135 17.81 -8.46 12.56
CA GLU A 135 17.38 -9.05 13.81
C GLU A 135 18.08 -8.44 15.04
N ALA A 136 19.36 -8.07 14.89
CA ALA A 136 20.14 -7.46 15.96
C ALA A 136 19.83 -5.95 16.14
N HIS A 137 19.20 -5.33 15.14
CA HIS A 137 18.95 -3.89 15.11
C HIS A 137 17.44 -3.61 14.90
N LYS A 138 16.60 -4.22 15.74
CA LYS A 138 15.17 -3.90 15.86
C LYS A 138 15.01 -2.65 16.71
N ASN A 139 14.44 -1.57 16.15
CA ASN A 139 14.30 -0.30 16.83
C ASN A 139 12.99 0.43 16.50
N ALA A 140 11.96 -0.31 16.09
CA ALA A 140 10.67 0.26 15.67
C ALA A 140 10.06 1.21 16.71
N ALA A 141 10.12 0.87 18.01
CA ALA A 141 9.60 1.72 19.08
C ALA A 141 10.34 3.07 19.16
N VAL A 142 11.68 3.05 19.02
CA VAL A 142 12.49 4.28 19.00
C VAL A 142 12.13 5.15 17.80
N ILE A 143 11.95 4.56 16.61
CA ILE A 143 11.53 5.28 15.41
C ILE A 143 10.14 5.90 15.60
N ALA A 144 9.19 5.17 16.19
CA ALA A 144 7.87 5.68 16.50
C ALA A 144 7.89 6.89 17.47
N GLN A 145 8.71 6.82 18.52
CA GLN A 145 8.91 7.93 19.46
C GLN A 145 9.52 9.17 18.79
N MET A 146 10.49 8.97 17.88
CA MET A 146 11.05 10.08 17.09
C MET A 146 10.00 10.70 16.16
N ALA A 147 9.14 9.87 15.56
CA ALA A 147 8.02 10.33 14.71
C ALA A 147 7.00 11.14 15.54
N GLU A 148 6.57 10.64 16.70
CA GLU A 148 5.66 11.36 17.59
C GLU A 148 6.26 12.70 18.05
N LYS A 149 7.53 12.70 18.47
CA LYS A 149 8.26 13.93 18.86
C LYS A 149 8.32 14.95 17.72
N ALA A 150 8.40 14.49 16.47
CA ALA A 150 8.41 15.33 15.28
C ALA A 150 7.01 15.89 14.91
N GLY A 151 5.94 15.48 15.59
CA GLY A 151 4.57 15.94 15.33
C GLY A 151 3.82 15.13 14.26
N VAL A 152 4.23 13.90 13.97
CA VAL A 152 3.53 13.02 13.02
C VAL A 152 2.16 12.63 13.57
N SER A 153 1.14 12.58 12.71
CA SER A 153 -0.25 12.31 13.11
C SER A 153 -0.53 10.81 13.36
N ALA A 154 0.20 9.91 12.73
CA ALA A 154 0.09 8.47 12.93
C ALA A 154 1.33 7.75 12.39
N VAL A 155 1.57 6.53 12.87
CA VAL A 155 2.64 5.66 12.38
C VAL A 155 2.09 4.33 11.87
N CYS A 156 2.74 3.76 10.86
CA CYS A 156 2.46 2.39 10.40
C CYS A 156 3.72 1.55 10.49
N VAL A 157 3.66 0.42 11.18
CA VAL A 157 4.79 -0.49 11.33
C VAL A 157 4.56 -1.81 10.60
N HIS A 158 5.44 -2.11 9.64
CA HIS A 158 5.54 -3.45 9.07
C HIS A 158 6.47 -4.29 9.96
N CYS A 159 5.92 -5.30 10.57
CA CYS A 159 6.57 -6.09 11.62
C CYS A 159 7.56 -7.17 11.10
N ARG A 160 8.29 -6.83 10.04
CA ARG A 160 9.49 -7.53 9.55
C ARG A 160 10.65 -6.55 9.47
N THR A 161 11.87 -7.05 9.69
CA THR A 161 13.08 -6.27 9.45
C THR A 161 13.34 -6.06 7.96
N ARG A 162 14.23 -5.13 7.63
CA ARG A 162 14.69 -4.94 6.23
C ARG A 162 15.34 -6.21 5.70
N ALA A 163 16.15 -6.90 6.50
CA ALA A 163 16.85 -8.12 6.09
C ALA A 163 15.90 -9.27 5.75
N GLN A 164 14.77 -9.38 6.46
CA GLN A 164 13.77 -10.40 6.18
C GLN A 164 13.03 -10.19 4.84
N PHE A 165 12.95 -8.97 4.29
CA PHE A 165 12.09 -8.65 3.16
C PHE A 165 10.64 -9.08 3.40
N TYR A 166 10.27 -10.28 2.91
CA TYR A 166 8.95 -10.91 3.08
C TYR A 166 9.05 -12.34 3.60
N GLN A 167 10.25 -12.79 3.99
CA GLN A 167 10.50 -14.15 4.48
C GLN A 167 10.04 -14.31 5.94
N GLY A 168 9.76 -15.54 6.32
CA GLY A 168 9.30 -15.88 7.67
C GLY A 168 7.91 -15.32 7.98
N LYS A 169 7.55 -15.32 9.25
CA LYS A 169 6.31 -14.70 9.76
C LYS A 169 6.56 -13.26 10.19
N ALA A 170 5.55 -12.44 10.05
CA ALA A 170 5.52 -11.10 10.61
C ALA A 170 5.40 -11.19 12.14
N ASP A 171 6.30 -10.51 12.85
CA ASP A 171 6.37 -10.50 14.32
C ASP A 171 5.45 -9.42 14.90
N TRP A 172 4.20 -9.79 15.20
CA TRP A 172 3.18 -8.83 15.68
C TRP A 172 3.49 -8.24 17.06
N ASP A 173 4.38 -8.83 17.85
CA ASP A 173 4.84 -8.25 19.13
C ASP A 173 5.55 -6.91 18.92
N ILE A 174 6.14 -6.70 17.74
CA ILE A 174 6.70 -5.39 17.35
C ILE A 174 5.62 -4.32 17.28
N ILE A 175 4.43 -4.65 16.75
CA ILE A 175 3.30 -3.71 16.68
C ILE A 175 2.86 -3.33 18.10
N ARG A 176 2.72 -4.32 18.99
CA ARG A 176 2.37 -4.09 20.41
C ARG A 176 3.40 -3.18 21.08
N ALA A 177 4.68 -3.49 20.93
CA ALA A 177 5.75 -2.67 21.52
C ALA A 177 5.75 -1.22 20.99
N VAL A 178 5.44 -1.01 19.70
CA VAL A 178 5.26 0.33 19.14
C VAL A 178 4.03 1.00 19.74
N LYS A 179 2.88 0.31 19.83
CA LYS A 179 1.66 0.86 20.40
C LYS A 179 1.83 1.30 21.87
N GLU A 180 2.57 0.52 22.65
CA GLU A 180 2.87 0.83 24.04
C GLU A 180 3.86 2.00 24.20
N SER A 181 4.64 2.32 23.17
CA SER A 181 5.71 3.33 23.22
C SER A 181 5.29 4.74 22.83
N VAL A 182 4.09 4.93 22.23
CA VAL A 182 3.60 6.22 21.71
C VAL A 182 2.12 6.43 22.00
N GLY A 183 1.71 7.69 22.08
CA GLY A 183 0.30 8.10 22.25
C GLY A 183 -0.47 8.32 20.95
N ILE A 184 0.24 8.49 19.83
CA ILE A 184 -0.38 8.67 18.52
C ILE A 184 -0.92 7.35 17.96
N PRO A 185 -1.86 7.38 16.99
CA PRO A 185 -2.39 6.20 16.35
C PRO A 185 -1.32 5.33 15.69
N VAL A 186 -1.43 4.01 15.90
CA VAL A 186 -0.53 2.99 15.34
C VAL A 186 -1.31 2.07 14.40
N LEU A 187 -0.88 1.97 13.15
CA LEU A 187 -1.38 1.02 12.17
C LEU A 187 -0.46 -0.21 12.11
N GLY A 188 -1.04 -1.39 12.34
CA GLY A 188 -0.34 -2.66 12.19
C GLY A 188 -0.32 -3.12 10.73
N ASN A 189 0.83 -3.62 10.26
CA ASN A 189 0.99 -4.15 8.90
C ASN A 189 1.86 -5.41 8.90
N GLY A 190 1.43 -6.43 8.15
CA GLY A 190 2.16 -7.69 7.94
C GLY A 190 1.28 -8.91 8.11
N ASP A 191 1.26 -9.78 7.09
CA ASP A 191 0.56 -11.07 7.04
C ASP A 191 -0.95 -11.00 7.31
N ILE A 192 -1.60 -9.96 6.80
CA ILE A 192 -3.06 -9.88 6.71
C ILE A 192 -3.44 -10.35 5.30
N PHE A 193 -3.93 -11.57 5.17
CA PHE A 193 -4.40 -12.18 3.93
C PHE A 193 -5.90 -12.46 3.93
N HIS A 194 -6.49 -12.59 5.13
CA HIS A 194 -7.91 -12.79 5.36
C HIS A 194 -8.44 -11.72 6.32
N ALA A 195 -9.74 -11.50 6.29
CA ALA A 195 -10.36 -10.48 7.15
C ALA A 195 -10.18 -10.78 8.65
N GLU A 196 -10.17 -12.06 9.01
CA GLU A 196 -9.94 -12.56 10.36
C GLU A 196 -8.52 -12.20 10.88
N ASP A 197 -7.52 -12.16 9.99
CA ASP A 197 -6.16 -11.76 10.37
C ASP A 197 -6.13 -10.31 10.87
N ALA A 198 -6.94 -9.44 10.27
CA ALA A 198 -7.03 -8.04 10.68
C ALA A 198 -7.63 -7.88 12.08
N LEU A 199 -8.68 -8.65 12.41
CA LEU A 199 -9.27 -8.65 13.75
C LEU A 199 -8.27 -9.17 14.77
N ARG A 200 -7.69 -10.33 14.48
CA ARG A 200 -6.69 -10.95 15.35
C ARG A 200 -5.51 -10.02 15.61
N MET A 201 -4.99 -9.34 14.57
CA MET A 201 -3.92 -8.35 14.76
C MET A 201 -4.32 -7.24 15.72
N LYS A 202 -5.54 -6.69 15.59
CA LYS A 202 -6.04 -5.66 16.51
C LYS A 202 -6.17 -6.17 17.95
N GLU A 203 -6.70 -7.37 18.14
CA GLU A 203 -6.89 -8.00 19.44
C GLU A 203 -5.55 -8.31 20.12
N GLU A 204 -4.60 -8.90 19.38
CA GLU A 204 -3.31 -9.32 19.92
C GLU A 204 -2.36 -8.14 20.19
N THR A 205 -2.46 -7.04 19.41
CA THR A 205 -1.46 -5.96 19.48
C THR A 205 -1.99 -4.67 20.08
N GLY A 206 -3.32 -4.50 20.15
CA GLY A 206 -3.94 -3.24 20.59
C GLY A 206 -3.77 -2.08 19.60
N CYS A 207 -3.32 -2.32 18.35
CA CYS A 207 -3.16 -1.26 17.34
C CYS A 207 -4.51 -0.59 16.99
N ASP A 208 -4.47 0.67 16.63
CA ASP A 208 -5.68 1.49 16.37
C ASP A 208 -6.33 1.12 15.03
N GLY A 209 -5.54 0.67 14.07
CA GLY A 209 -6.00 0.24 12.76
C GLY A 209 -5.03 -0.74 12.10
N VAL A 210 -5.41 -1.24 10.93
CA VAL A 210 -4.60 -2.18 10.15
C VAL A 210 -4.37 -1.65 8.74
N MET A 211 -3.17 -1.92 8.22
CA MET A 211 -2.80 -1.61 6.84
C MET A 211 -2.58 -2.90 6.06
N ILE A 212 -3.32 -3.09 4.97
CA ILE A 212 -3.32 -4.31 4.17
C ILE A 212 -2.53 -4.06 2.88
N ALA A 213 -1.58 -4.94 2.58
CA ALA A 213 -0.78 -4.93 1.36
C ALA A 213 -1.18 -6.11 0.46
N ARG A 214 -0.34 -7.14 0.39
CA ARG A 214 -0.51 -8.30 -0.50
C ARG A 214 -1.86 -9.00 -0.39
N GLY A 215 -2.53 -8.94 0.76
CA GLY A 215 -3.87 -9.49 0.93
C GLY A 215 -4.96 -8.77 0.12
N ALA A 216 -4.69 -7.55 -0.37
CA ALA A 216 -5.60 -6.82 -1.24
C ALA A 216 -5.37 -7.13 -2.74
N GLU A 217 -4.22 -7.71 -3.12
CA GLU A 217 -3.91 -8.04 -4.51
C GLU A 217 -4.87 -9.15 -5.01
N GLY A 218 -5.65 -8.83 -6.03
CA GLY A 218 -6.70 -9.73 -6.53
C GLY A 218 -7.89 -9.94 -5.58
N ASN A 219 -7.91 -9.22 -4.46
CA ASN A 219 -8.95 -9.29 -3.44
C ASN A 219 -9.25 -7.91 -2.81
N PRO A 220 -9.71 -6.92 -3.58
CA PRO A 220 -10.06 -5.60 -3.02
C PRO A 220 -11.22 -5.67 -2.03
N TRP A 221 -12.03 -6.72 -2.07
CA TRP A 221 -13.15 -6.95 -1.14
C TRP A 221 -12.70 -7.17 0.32
N ILE A 222 -11.41 -7.46 0.56
CA ILE A 222 -10.87 -7.65 1.91
C ILE A 222 -11.19 -6.46 2.83
N PHE A 223 -11.24 -5.24 2.31
CA PHE A 223 -11.58 -4.04 3.09
C PHE A 223 -13.04 -4.07 3.55
N ARG A 224 -13.97 -4.45 2.66
CA ARG A 224 -15.39 -4.66 2.99
C ARG A 224 -15.54 -5.76 4.03
N ASP A 225 -14.83 -6.85 3.85
CA ASP A 225 -14.92 -8.04 4.68
C ASP A 225 -14.38 -7.79 6.09
N VAL A 226 -13.24 -7.09 6.22
CA VAL A 226 -12.72 -6.65 7.54
C VAL A 226 -13.73 -5.74 8.23
N LYS A 227 -14.33 -4.78 7.53
CA LYS A 227 -15.35 -3.91 8.13
C LYS A 227 -16.60 -4.68 8.56
N ALA A 228 -17.03 -5.66 7.77
CA ALA A 228 -18.15 -6.53 8.15
C ALA A 228 -17.86 -7.22 9.49
N LEU A 229 -16.71 -7.86 9.61
CA LEU A 229 -16.31 -8.55 10.85
C LEU A 229 -16.16 -7.60 12.04
N LEU A 230 -15.57 -6.42 11.85
CA LEU A 230 -15.46 -5.38 12.90
C LEU A 230 -16.82 -4.92 13.44
N HIS A 231 -17.87 -5.05 12.62
CA HIS A 231 -19.26 -4.73 13.03
C HIS A 231 -20.09 -5.98 13.39
N GLY A 232 -19.45 -7.13 13.59
CA GLY A 232 -20.13 -8.38 13.94
C GLY A 232 -21.01 -8.97 12.83
N LYS A 233 -20.78 -8.60 11.56
CA LYS A 233 -21.52 -9.07 10.39
C LYS A 233 -20.77 -10.20 9.70
N ALA A 234 -21.51 -11.12 9.08
CA ALA A 234 -20.93 -12.17 8.25
C ALA A 234 -20.30 -11.61 6.97
N ILE A 235 -19.26 -12.28 6.49
CA ILE A 235 -18.64 -11.99 5.19
C ILE A 235 -19.54 -12.57 4.08
N SER A 236 -19.77 -11.78 3.04
CA SER A 236 -20.46 -12.24 1.84
C SER A 236 -19.43 -12.78 0.83
N PRO A 237 -19.53 -14.04 0.40
CA PRO A 237 -18.59 -14.58 -0.59
C PRO A 237 -18.71 -13.83 -1.92
N VAL A 238 -17.57 -13.66 -2.58
CA VAL A 238 -17.49 -13.05 -3.91
C VAL A 238 -17.87 -14.09 -4.96
N SER A 239 -18.92 -13.80 -5.75
CA SER A 239 -19.35 -14.69 -6.84
C SER A 239 -18.34 -14.67 -8.00
N VAL A 240 -18.42 -15.68 -8.88
CA VAL A 240 -17.62 -15.72 -10.12
C VAL A 240 -17.90 -14.48 -10.95
N GLN A 241 -19.18 -14.15 -11.16
CA GLN A 241 -19.60 -12.98 -11.94
C GLN A 241 -19.04 -11.66 -11.38
N GLU A 242 -19.15 -11.45 -10.06
CA GLU A 242 -18.61 -10.26 -9.38
C GLU A 242 -17.10 -10.14 -9.58
N ARG A 243 -16.38 -11.25 -9.44
CA ARG A 243 -14.93 -11.31 -9.64
C ARG A 243 -14.53 -10.96 -11.07
N PHE A 244 -15.16 -11.57 -12.06
CA PHE A 244 -14.82 -11.29 -13.46
C PHE A 244 -15.25 -9.89 -13.91
N ALA A 245 -16.35 -9.36 -13.40
CA ALA A 245 -16.74 -7.96 -13.60
C ALA A 245 -15.67 -7.00 -13.04
N MET A 246 -15.13 -7.28 -11.85
CA MET A 246 -14.05 -6.48 -11.25
C MET A 246 -12.77 -6.56 -12.09
N ILE A 247 -12.39 -7.72 -12.60
CA ILE A 247 -11.21 -7.88 -13.46
C ILE A 247 -11.34 -7.02 -14.72
N ARG A 248 -12.51 -7.07 -15.40
CA ARG A 248 -12.78 -6.26 -16.60
C ARG A 248 -12.73 -4.78 -16.29
N ARG A 249 -13.35 -4.37 -15.19
CA ARG A 249 -13.32 -2.98 -14.74
C ARG A 249 -11.87 -2.52 -14.49
N HIS A 250 -11.09 -3.28 -13.73
CA HIS A 250 -9.70 -2.92 -13.43
C HIS A 250 -8.85 -2.80 -14.70
N LEU A 251 -9.00 -3.74 -15.66
CA LEU A 251 -8.36 -3.65 -16.97
C LEU A 251 -8.74 -2.36 -17.71
N HIS A 252 -10.03 -2.06 -17.79
CA HIS A 252 -10.55 -0.86 -18.44
C HIS A 252 -9.97 0.41 -17.80
N ASP A 253 -10.01 0.52 -16.48
CA ASP A 253 -9.51 1.68 -15.74
C ASP A 253 -7.99 1.86 -15.92
N LEU A 254 -7.22 0.75 -15.95
CA LEU A 254 -5.78 0.78 -16.26
C LEU A 254 -5.50 1.27 -17.68
N ILE A 255 -6.28 0.82 -18.66
CA ILE A 255 -6.13 1.24 -20.07
C ILE A 255 -6.47 2.73 -20.21
N LEU A 256 -7.53 3.20 -19.59
CA LEU A 256 -7.86 4.63 -19.58
C LEU A 256 -6.75 5.48 -18.94
N PHE A 257 -6.15 5.00 -17.88
CA PHE A 257 -5.14 5.76 -17.13
C PHE A 257 -3.75 5.72 -17.76
N LYS A 258 -3.33 4.57 -18.35
CA LYS A 258 -1.95 4.34 -18.81
C LYS A 258 -1.82 4.05 -20.31
N GLY A 259 -2.94 3.94 -21.02
CA GLY A 259 -3.00 3.46 -22.39
C GLY A 259 -2.94 1.93 -22.49
N GLU A 260 -3.44 1.36 -23.59
CA GLU A 260 -3.64 -0.08 -23.75
C GLU A 260 -2.35 -0.89 -23.53
N ARG A 261 -1.25 -0.50 -24.17
CA ARG A 261 0.01 -1.24 -24.10
C ARG A 261 0.53 -1.41 -22.65
N VAL A 262 0.40 -0.38 -21.84
CA VAL A 262 0.87 -0.42 -20.44
C VAL A 262 -0.19 -1.08 -19.57
N GLY A 263 -1.45 -0.69 -19.72
CA GLY A 263 -2.57 -1.22 -18.95
C GLY A 263 -2.71 -2.74 -19.06
N VAL A 264 -2.69 -3.27 -20.28
CA VAL A 264 -2.74 -4.73 -20.51
C VAL A 264 -1.54 -5.44 -19.87
N ARG A 265 -0.33 -4.89 -20.02
CA ARG A 265 0.87 -5.48 -19.43
C ARG A 265 0.81 -5.53 -17.90
N GLU A 266 0.36 -4.48 -17.26
CA GLU A 266 0.25 -4.42 -15.80
C GLU A 266 -0.94 -5.25 -15.30
N MET A 267 -2.05 -5.27 -16.06
CA MET A 267 -3.19 -6.12 -15.74
C MET A 267 -2.85 -7.62 -15.71
N ARG A 268 -1.83 -8.08 -16.40
CA ARG A 268 -1.36 -9.48 -16.31
C ARG A 268 -1.03 -9.87 -14.86
N HIS A 269 -0.36 -8.99 -14.12
CA HIS A 269 -0.08 -9.22 -12.71
C HIS A 269 -1.38 -9.24 -11.88
N HIS A 270 -2.18 -8.19 -11.97
CA HIS A 270 -3.43 -8.09 -11.23
C HIS A 270 -4.41 -9.23 -11.58
N GLY A 271 -4.56 -9.53 -12.86
CA GLY A 271 -5.42 -10.62 -13.34
C GLY A 271 -4.99 -11.97 -12.79
N ALA A 272 -3.69 -12.25 -12.79
CA ALA A 272 -3.16 -13.49 -12.20
C ALA A 272 -3.50 -13.60 -10.70
N MET A 273 -3.48 -12.49 -9.96
CA MET A 273 -3.85 -12.46 -8.54
C MET A 273 -5.36 -12.68 -8.34
N TYR A 274 -6.22 -12.03 -9.14
CA TYR A 274 -7.67 -12.24 -9.09
C TYR A 274 -8.10 -13.69 -9.38
N LEU A 275 -7.35 -14.39 -10.24
CA LEU A 275 -7.66 -15.78 -10.60
C LEU A 275 -7.12 -16.81 -9.61
N THR A 276 -6.32 -16.41 -8.63
CA THR A 276 -5.74 -17.33 -7.65
C THR A 276 -6.83 -18.07 -6.87
N GLY A 277 -6.66 -19.39 -6.71
CA GLY A 277 -7.59 -20.24 -5.96
C GLY A 277 -8.80 -20.74 -6.75
N LEU A 278 -9.03 -20.27 -7.97
CA LEU A 278 -10.11 -20.78 -8.84
C LEU A 278 -9.70 -22.12 -9.50
N PRO A 279 -10.67 -23.02 -9.80
CA PRO A 279 -10.40 -24.24 -10.54
C PRO A 279 -9.65 -23.96 -11.85
N HIS A 280 -8.62 -24.77 -12.18
CA HIS A 280 -7.80 -24.59 -13.39
C HIS A 280 -7.07 -23.25 -13.55
N SER A 281 -6.98 -22.44 -12.48
CA SER A 281 -6.41 -21.08 -12.54
C SER A 281 -4.98 -21.03 -13.08
N ALA A 282 -4.15 -22.08 -12.88
CA ALA A 282 -2.77 -22.09 -13.36
C ALA A 282 -2.69 -21.95 -14.89
N TYR A 283 -3.56 -22.64 -15.63
CA TYR A 283 -3.64 -22.53 -17.09
C TYR A 283 -4.01 -21.11 -17.52
N TYR A 284 -5.11 -20.57 -16.99
CA TYR A 284 -5.61 -19.25 -17.37
C TYR A 284 -4.67 -18.11 -16.94
N ARG A 285 -4.00 -18.21 -15.80
CA ARG A 285 -2.96 -17.26 -15.40
C ARG A 285 -1.79 -17.23 -16.37
N ASN A 286 -1.36 -18.39 -16.88
CA ASN A 286 -0.32 -18.45 -17.90
C ASN A 286 -0.81 -17.84 -19.22
N THR A 287 -2.07 -18.07 -19.60
CA THR A 287 -2.64 -17.56 -20.86
C THR A 287 -2.79 -16.04 -20.83
N ILE A 288 -3.31 -15.44 -19.74
CA ILE A 288 -3.42 -13.97 -19.62
C ILE A 288 -2.04 -13.30 -19.62
N ASN A 289 -1.01 -13.95 -19.10
CA ASN A 289 0.36 -13.41 -19.13
C ASN A 289 0.94 -13.26 -20.55
N GLN A 290 0.35 -13.93 -21.55
CA GLN A 290 0.74 -13.84 -22.96
C GLN A 290 -0.10 -12.83 -23.76
N ALA A 291 -1.24 -12.37 -23.22
CA ALA A 291 -2.11 -11.40 -23.89
C ALA A 291 -1.37 -10.08 -24.17
N GLN A 292 -1.46 -9.55 -25.39
CA GLN A 292 -0.81 -8.32 -25.82
C GLN A 292 -1.81 -7.16 -26.01
N THR A 293 -3.08 -7.47 -26.17
CA THR A 293 -4.17 -6.51 -26.40
C THR A 293 -5.29 -6.72 -25.41
N GLU A 294 -6.13 -5.69 -25.21
CA GLU A 294 -7.35 -5.78 -24.42
C GLU A 294 -8.26 -6.90 -24.91
N GLU A 295 -8.48 -6.97 -26.22
CA GLU A 295 -9.34 -7.98 -26.86
C GLU A 295 -8.88 -9.41 -26.53
N ALA A 296 -7.58 -9.70 -26.67
CA ALA A 296 -7.01 -11.00 -26.35
C ALA A 296 -7.18 -11.36 -24.87
N LEU A 297 -7.00 -10.39 -23.96
CA LEU A 297 -7.17 -10.61 -22.54
C LEU A 297 -8.64 -10.86 -22.17
N LEU A 298 -9.57 -10.05 -22.73
CA LEU A 298 -11.00 -10.21 -22.52
C LEU A 298 -11.53 -11.54 -23.07
N ALA A 299 -11.01 -12.03 -24.19
CA ALA A 299 -11.39 -13.34 -24.77
C ALA A 299 -11.04 -14.47 -23.81
N VAL A 300 -9.82 -14.46 -23.25
CA VAL A 300 -9.40 -15.46 -22.25
C VAL A 300 -10.25 -15.41 -20.98
N LEU A 301 -10.58 -14.22 -20.52
CA LEU A 301 -11.43 -14.04 -19.34
C LEU A 301 -12.86 -14.56 -19.60
N GLY A 302 -13.42 -14.29 -20.80
CA GLY A 302 -14.75 -14.77 -21.18
C GLY A 302 -14.82 -16.30 -21.20
N GLU A 303 -13.89 -16.96 -21.89
CA GLU A 303 -13.79 -18.44 -21.91
C GLU A 303 -13.73 -19.03 -20.51
N TYR A 304 -12.92 -18.43 -19.64
CA TYR A 304 -12.73 -18.95 -18.28
C TYR A 304 -13.96 -18.76 -17.41
N GLU A 305 -14.62 -17.60 -17.48
CA GLU A 305 -15.86 -17.33 -16.75
C GLU A 305 -16.96 -18.31 -17.15
N GLU A 306 -17.18 -18.52 -18.47
CA GLU A 306 -18.17 -19.48 -18.98
C GLU A 306 -17.91 -20.88 -18.43
N LYS A 307 -16.67 -21.33 -18.46
CA LYS A 307 -16.29 -22.64 -17.94
C LYS A 307 -16.56 -22.79 -16.44
N LEU A 308 -16.34 -21.76 -15.65
CA LEU A 308 -16.60 -21.78 -14.21
C LEU A 308 -18.10 -21.73 -13.88
N LEU A 309 -18.91 -21.12 -14.75
CA LEU A 309 -20.36 -21.05 -14.57
C LEU A 309 -21.08 -22.33 -15.00
N GLN A 310 -20.44 -23.16 -15.83
CA GLN A 310 -20.97 -24.46 -16.27
C GLN A 310 -20.58 -25.63 -15.34
N ALA A 311 -19.64 -25.41 -14.43
CA ALA A 311 -19.13 -26.43 -13.50
C ALA A 311 -19.88 -26.44 -12.17
#